data_a46445095f73639d28a4fdd22a6de4be
#
_entry.id   a46445095f73639d28a4fdd22a6de4be
#
_cell.length_a   1.000
_cell.length_b   1.000
_cell.length_c   1.000
_cell.angle_alpha   90.00
_cell.angle_beta   90.00
_cell.angle_gamma   90.00
#
_symmetry.space_group_name_H-M   'P 1'
#
loop_
_entity.id
_entity.type
_entity.pdbx_description
1 polymer ?
#
loop_
_entity_poly.entity_id
_entity_poly.type
_entity_poly.pdbx_seq_one_letter_code
_entity_poly.pdbx_strand_id
1 'polypeptide(L)'
;MTERSIAHGSFTVTRSYPAKPSRVFKAWANPEFKRKWFGTPKENDPNDVFEFKVGGREYNAGKMGNDLFTFDVRYQDIIPDQRIIYTYEMTMNGERISVSLATIEIEPDGAGTKMTVVEHGAFLDGLDNVRQREEGTNALMDALGLSLAE
;
A
#
# COMPACT_ATOMS: atom_id res chain seq x y z
N MET A 1 -3.22 23.94 -21.55
CA MET A 1 -2.60 24.07 -20.21
C MET A 1 -3.44 23.37 -19.18
N THR A 2 -2.86 22.46 -18.41
CA THR A 2 -3.59 21.74 -17.37
C THR A 2 -3.84 22.67 -16.18
N GLU A 3 -5.08 22.77 -15.78
CA GLU A 3 -5.43 23.52 -14.58
C GLU A 3 -4.94 22.76 -13.35
N ARG A 4 -4.26 23.45 -12.45
CA ARG A 4 -3.75 22.84 -11.22
C ARG A 4 -4.83 22.84 -10.14
N SER A 5 -4.98 21.70 -9.48
CA SER A 5 -5.93 21.57 -8.38
C SER A 5 -5.43 20.51 -7.39
N ILE A 6 -5.94 20.61 -6.18
CA ILE A 6 -5.64 19.62 -5.13
C ILE A 6 -6.95 19.26 -4.44
N ALA A 7 -7.21 17.97 -4.31
CA ALA A 7 -8.30 17.46 -3.49
C ALA A 7 -7.71 16.65 -2.35
N HIS A 8 -8.27 16.80 -1.15
CA HIS A 8 -7.84 16.02 0.02
C HIS A 8 -8.90 14.99 0.37
N GLY A 9 -8.47 13.84 0.86
CA GLY A 9 -9.40 12.82 1.30
C GLY A 9 -8.73 11.83 2.23
N SER A 10 -9.55 11.14 3.01
CA SER A 10 -9.08 10.10 3.92
C SER A 10 -10.09 8.97 3.95
N PHE A 11 -9.61 7.79 4.32
CA PHE A 11 -10.47 6.63 4.51
C PHE A 11 -9.83 5.65 5.50
N THR A 12 -10.68 4.75 6.02
CA THR A 12 -10.27 3.69 6.93
C THR A 12 -10.79 2.36 6.40
N VAL A 13 -9.89 1.37 6.34
CA VAL A 13 -10.25 -0.01 5.97
C VAL A 13 -9.88 -0.90 7.15
N THR A 14 -10.83 -1.71 7.60
CA THR A 14 -10.62 -2.65 8.70
C THR A 14 -10.87 -4.08 8.20
N ARG A 15 -10.00 -4.99 8.59
CA ARG A 15 -10.12 -6.42 8.25
C ARG A 15 -9.81 -7.29 9.45
N SER A 16 -10.52 -8.40 9.56
CA SER A 16 -10.20 -9.45 10.51
C SER A 16 -9.68 -10.65 9.73
N TYR A 17 -8.52 -11.15 10.13
CA TYR A 17 -7.88 -12.27 9.46
C TYR A 17 -7.70 -13.44 10.45
N PRO A 18 -7.83 -14.70 9.98
CA PRO A 18 -7.65 -15.87 10.85
C PRO A 18 -6.19 -16.26 11.07
N ALA A 19 -5.26 -15.34 10.89
CA ALA A 19 -3.83 -15.56 11.07
C ALA A 19 -3.30 -14.71 12.22
N LYS A 20 -2.22 -15.15 12.85
CA LYS A 20 -1.59 -14.40 13.95
C LYS A 20 -1.02 -13.06 13.49
N PRO A 21 -0.92 -12.06 14.41
CA PRO A 21 -0.32 -10.76 14.05
C PRO A 21 1.06 -10.87 13.40
N SER A 22 1.90 -11.78 13.85
CA SER A 22 3.22 -11.97 13.25
C SER A 22 3.14 -12.43 11.79
N ARG A 23 2.14 -13.26 11.46
CA ARG A 23 1.95 -13.73 10.08
C ARG A 23 1.40 -12.60 9.19
N VAL A 24 0.48 -11.80 9.72
CA VAL A 24 -0.06 -10.64 9.01
C VAL A 24 1.05 -9.61 8.77
N PHE A 25 1.84 -9.31 9.79
CA PHE A 25 2.99 -8.40 9.65
C PHE A 25 3.97 -8.90 8.58
N LYS A 26 4.23 -10.20 8.57
CA LYS A 26 5.14 -10.81 7.59
C LYS A 26 4.65 -10.64 6.15
N ALA A 27 3.35 -10.58 5.94
CA ALA A 27 2.78 -10.31 4.61
C ALA A 27 3.18 -8.93 4.09
N TRP A 28 3.39 -7.97 4.97
CA TRP A 28 3.87 -6.63 4.62
C TRP A 28 5.40 -6.56 4.53
N ALA A 29 6.10 -7.29 5.41
CA ALA A 29 7.53 -7.11 5.64
C ALA A 29 8.41 -7.99 4.75
N ASN A 30 7.92 -9.15 4.36
CA ASN A 30 8.70 -10.12 3.59
C ASN A 30 8.39 -9.97 2.10
N PRO A 31 9.41 -9.76 1.24
CA PRO A 31 9.15 -9.52 -0.18
C PRO A 31 8.46 -10.68 -0.89
N GLU A 32 8.73 -11.92 -0.51
CA GLU A 32 8.08 -13.08 -1.13
C GLU A 32 6.59 -13.13 -0.79
N PHE A 33 6.22 -12.80 0.45
CA PHE A 33 4.82 -12.76 0.86
C PHE A 33 4.11 -11.54 0.31
N LYS A 34 4.76 -10.37 0.31
CA LYS A 34 4.14 -9.15 -0.22
C LYS A 34 3.83 -9.27 -1.70
N ARG A 35 4.66 -9.95 -2.44
CA ARG A 35 4.47 -10.15 -3.89
C ARG A 35 3.22 -10.91 -4.24
N LYS A 36 2.67 -11.68 -3.28
CA LYS A 36 1.45 -12.49 -3.50
C LYS A 36 0.18 -11.66 -3.55
N TRP A 37 0.20 -10.46 -2.98
CA TRP A 37 -1.00 -9.64 -2.90
C TRP A 37 -0.79 -8.21 -3.40
N PHE A 38 0.43 -7.77 -3.57
CA PHE A 38 0.74 -6.40 -3.97
C PHE A 38 1.52 -6.36 -5.27
N GLY A 39 0.99 -5.59 -6.23
CA GLY A 39 1.63 -5.39 -7.52
C GLY A 39 1.38 -6.54 -8.50
N THR A 40 1.93 -6.40 -9.69
CA THR A 40 1.91 -7.46 -10.69
C THR A 40 3.13 -8.34 -10.49
N PRO A 41 2.98 -9.68 -10.66
CA PRO A 41 4.14 -10.55 -10.61
C PRO A 41 5.16 -10.14 -11.67
N LYS A 42 6.31 -9.74 -11.21
CA LYS A 42 7.44 -9.42 -12.07
C LYS A 42 8.64 -10.16 -11.56
N GLU A 43 9.36 -10.80 -12.47
CA GLU A 43 10.65 -11.35 -12.13
C GLU A 43 11.69 -10.26 -12.33
N ASN A 44 12.43 -9.95 -11.26
CA ASN A 44 13.68 -9.21 -11.32
C ASN A 44 13.67 -7.92 -12.15
N ASP A 45 12.70 -7.03 -11.90
CA ASP A 45 12.78 -5.69 -12.47
C ASP A 45 13.92 -4.95 -11.75
N PRO A 46 14.98 -4.54 -12.47
CA PRO A 46 16.15 -3.90 -11.83
C PRO A 46 15.82 -2.55 -11.18
N ASN A 47 14.65 -1.98 -11.49
CA ASN A 47 14.24 -0.72 -10.91
C ASN A 47 13.44 -0.90 -9.63
N ASP A 48 13.01 -2.12 -9.32
CA ASP A 48 12.26 -2.40 -8.09
C ASP A 48 13.20 -2.34 -6.89
N VAL A 49 12.73 -1.69 -5.83
CA VAL A 49 13.46 -1.57 -4.56
C VAL A 49 12.50 -1.96 -3.45
N PHE A 50 12.99 -2.72 -2.49
CA PHE A 50 12.22 -3.02 -1.29
C PHE A 50 13.14 -3.08 -0.08
N GLU A 51 13.20 -1.96 0.65
CA GLU A 51 14.00 -1.82 1.87
C GLU A 51 13.04 -1.61 3.04
N PHE A 52 12.60 -2.71 3.65
CA PHE A 52 11.62 -2.65 4.74
C PHE A 52 12.31 -2.32 6.07
N LYS A 53 12.58 -1.04 6.29
CA LYS A 53 13.17 -0.49 7.51
C LYS A 53 12.81 0.98 7.61
N VAL A 54 12.85 1.55 8.80
CA VAL A 54 12.61 2.99 8.97
C VAL A 54 13.62 3.78 8.13
N GLY A 55 13.11 4.70 7.32
CA GLY A 55 13.92 5.45 6.35
C GLY A 55 14.17 4.71 5.05
N GLY A 56 13.75 3.45 4.96
CA GLY A 56 13.91 2.65 3.75
C GLY A 56 12.93 3.05 2.65
N ARG A 57 13.19 2.58 1.46
CA ARG A 57 12.41 2.89 0.26
C ARG A 57 11.83 1.63 -0.34
N GLU A 58 10.61 1.75 -0.84
CA GLU A 58 10.04 0.75 -1.72
C GLU A 58 9.64 1.44 -3.02
N TYR A 59 10.00 0.84 -4.15
CA TYR A 59 9.63 1.37 -5.45
C TYR A 59 9.23 0.22 -6.36
N ASN A 60 8.10 0.37 -7.02
CA ASN A 60 7.73 -0.54 -8.09
C ASN A 60 6.90 0.19 -9.15
N ALA A 61 6.91 -0.39 -10.35
CA ALA A 61 6.17 0.12 -11.48
C ALA A 61 5.35 -1.03 -12.07
N GLY A 62 4.17 -0.73 -12.57
CA GLY A 62 3.31 -1.73 -13.18
C GLY A 62 2.32 -1.10 -14.14
N LYS A 63 1.88 -1.89 -15.11
CA LYS A 63 0.87 -1.45 -16.06
C LYS A 63 -0.51 -1.94 -15.64
N MET A 64 -1.49 -1.07 -15.79
CA MET A 64 -2.89 -1.43 -15.70
C MET A 64 -3.53 -0.95 -17.01
N GLY A 65 -3.89 -1.90 -17.88
CA GLY A 65 -4.28 -1.56 -19.24
C GLY A 65 -3.10 -0.96 -20.00
N ASN A 66 -3.28 0.23 -20.54
CA ASN A 66 -2.24 0.96 -21.28
C ASN A 66 -1.49 1.97 -20.42
N ASP A 67 -1.87 2.11 -19.15
CA ASP A 67 -1.28 3.12 -18.27
C ASP A 67 -0.19 2.52 -17.40
N LEU A 68 0.92 3.23 -17.30
CA LEU A 68 2.04 2.86 -16.44
C LEU A 68 1.93 3.61 -15.12
N PHE A 69 1.79 2.85 -14.05
CA PHE A 69 1.74 3.39 -12.69
C PHE A 69 3.05 3.13 -11.97
N THR A 70 3.51 4.11 -11.20
CA THR A 70 4.63 3.90 -10.27
C THR A 70 4.17 4.17 -8.85
N PHE A 71 4.81 3.48 -7.92
CA PHE A 71 4.51 3.54 -6.50
C PHE A 71 5.84 3.68 -5.76
N ASP A 72 6.05 4.81 -5.11
CA ASP A 72 7.31 5.17 -4.47
C ASP A 72 7.06 5.47 -3.00
N VAL A 73 7.58 4.63 -2.13
CA VAL A 73 7.29 4.59 -0.70
C VAL A 73 8.53 4.96 0.11
N ARG A 74 8.30 5.70 1.19
CA ARG A 74 9.29 5.91 2.24
C ARG A 74 8.70 5.42 3.57
N TYR A 75 9.34 4.45 4.20
CA TYR A 75 8.90 3.93 5.50
C TYR A 75 9.29 4.90 6.61
N GLN A 76 8.31 5.32 7.42
CA GLN A 76 8.50 6.33 8.46
C GLN A 76 8.59 5.72 9.86
N ASP A 77 7.83 4.63 10.10
CA ASP A 77 7.79 3.99 11.41
C ASP A 77 7.44 2.52 11.24
N ILE A 78 8.14 1.65 11.93
CA ILE A 78 7.88 0.21 11.89
C ILE A 78 8.06 -0.33 13.31
N ILE A 79 6.99 -0.91 13.87
CA ILE A 79 7.05 -1.65 15.12
C ILE A 79 6.59 -3.08 14.78
N PRO A 80 7.48 -4.07 14.88
CA PRO A 80 7.15 -5.44 14.49
C PRO A 80 5.85 -5.94 15.09
N ASP A 81 5.02 -6.55 14.24
CA ASP A 81 3.73 -7.16 14.58
C ASP A 81 2.67 -6.17 15.06
N GLN A 82 2.94 -4.85 15.03
CA GLN A 82 2.04 -3.85 15.60
C GLN A 82 1.70 -2.69 14.69
N ARG A 83 2.72 -2.11 13.99
CA ARG A 83 2.47 -0.86 13.28
C ARG A 83 3.42 -0.64 12.13
N ILE A 84 2.89 -0.13 11.01
CA ILE A 84 3.69 0.33 9.88
C ILE A 84 3.13 1.67 9.43
N ILE A 85 3.99 2.68 9.32
CA ILE A 85 3.60 3.98 8.78
C ILE A 85 4.52 4.30 7.61
N TYR A 86 3.94 4.65 6.48
CA TYR A 86 4.72 5.06 5.33
C TYR A 86 4.03 6.19 4.56
N THR A 87 4.85 6.98 3.88
CA THR A 87 4.37 7.95 2.89
C THR A 87 4.65 7.40 1.51
N TYR A 88 3.80 7.74 0.54
CA TYR A 88 4.07 7.30 -0.82
C TYR A 88 3.50 8.29 -1.84
N GLU A 89 4.13 8.30 -3.00
CA GLU A 89 3.59 9.02 -4.14
C GLU A 89 3.32 8.06 -5.27
N MET A 90 2.28 8.36 -6.05
CA MET A 90 1.98 7.61 -7.26
C MET A 90 2.10 8.50 -8.48
N THR A 91 2.61 7.92 -9.55
CA THR A 91 2.59 8.55 -10.86
C THR A 91 1.80 7.69 -11.84
N MET A 92 1.25 8.32 -12.85
CA MET A 92 0.58 7.66 -13.96
C MET A 92 1.16 8.25 -15.23
N ASN A 93 1.81 7.40 -16.04
CA ASN A 93 2.47 7.84 -17.28
C ASN A 93 3.46 9.01 -17.06
N GLY A 94 4.18 8.96 -15.93
CA GLY A 94 5.18 9.96 -15.60
C GLY A 94 4.64 11.20 -14.88
N GLU A 95 3.33 11.34 -14.73
CA GLU A 95 2.74 12.47 -14.01
C GLU A 95 2.39 12.07 -12.58
N ARG A 96 2.75 12.89 -11.60
CA ARG A 96 2.39 12.64 -10.21
C ARG A 96 0.89 12.85 -10.03
N ILE A 97 0.20 11.83 -9.52
CA ILE A 97 -1.25 11.89 -9.34
C ILE A 97 -1.67 11.98 -7.88
N SER A 98 -0.80 11.61 -6.94
CA SER A 98 -1.13 11.67 -5.51
C SER A 98 0.10 11.60 -4.62
N VAL A 99 -0.06 12.14 -3.40
CA VAL A 99 0.88 11.98 -2.29
C VAL A 99 0.05 11.57 -1.08
N SER A 100 0.44 10.49 -0.40
CA SER A 100 -0.37 9.89 0.66
C SER A 100 0.45 9.50 1.88
N LEU A 101 -0.25 9.45 3.02
CA LEU A 101 0.24 8.92 4.29
C LEU A 101 -0.62 7.72 4.65
N ALA A 102 0.00 6.56 4.85
CA ALA A 102 -0.68 5.33 5.22
C ALA A 102 -0.21 4.87 6.60
N THR A 103 -1.18 4.51 7.45
CA THR A 103 -0.93 3.95 8.77
C THR A 103 -1.59 2.59 8.85
N ILE A 104 -0.81 1.56 9.15
CA ILE A 104 -1.30 0.19 9.33
C ILE A 104 -1.12 -0.19 10.78
N GLU A 105 -2.22 -0.55 11.45
CA GLU A 105 -2.20 -1.04 12.82
C GLU A 105 -2.63 -2.51 12.83
N ILE A 106 -1.86 -3.32 13.55
CA ILE A 106 -2.06 -4.77 13.64
C ILE A 106 -2.21 -5.10 15.11
N GLU A 107 -3.30 -5.77 15.48
CA GLU A 107 -3.54 -6.15 16.87
C GLU A 107 -4.14 -7.54 16.96
N PRO A 108 -3.86 -8.27 18.06
CA PRO A 108 -4.49 -9.58 18.27
C PRO A 108 -6.01 -9.45 18.39
N ASP A 109 -6.72 -10.42 17.83
CA ASP A 109 -8.17 -10.49 17.92
C ASP A 109 -8.54 -11.98 18.07
N GLY A 110 -8.70 -12.43 19.31
CA GLY A 110 -8.85 -13.85 19.61
C GLY A 110 -7.64 -14.64 19.10
N ALA A 111 -7.89 -15.65 18.28
CA ALA A 111 -6.82 -16.45 17.67
C ALA A 111 -6.29 -15.81 16.37
N GLY A 112 -6.89 -14.73 15.93
CA GLY A 112 -6.54 -14.05 14.69
C GLY A 112 -6.03 -12.64 14.91
N THR A 113 -6.24 -11.80 13.89
CA THR A 113 -5.73 -10.43 13.85
C THR A 113 -6.79 -9.48 13.35
N LYS A 114 -6.86 -8.31 13.98
CA LYS A 114 -7.57 -7.16 13.44
C LYS A 114 -6.53 -6.21 12.87
N MET A 115 -6.72 -5.83 11.61
CA MET A 115 -5.84 -4.88 10.94
C MET A 115 -6.63 -3.67 10.48
N THR A 116 -6.10 -2.49 10.77
CA THR A 116 -6.72 -1.22 10.39
C THR A 116 -5.75 -0.44 9.53
N VAL A 117 -6.22 -0.01 8.36
CA VAL A 117 -5.45 0.86 7.46
C VAL A 117 -6.15 2.21 7.41
N VAL A 118 -5.42 3.27 7.75
CA VAL A 118 -5.91 4.65 7.63
C VAL A 118 -5.03 5.36 6.62
N GLU A 119 -5.64 5.97 5.60
CA GLU A 119 -4.90 6.77 4.64
C GLU A 119 -5.42 8.19 4.56
N HIS A 120 -4.48 9.13 4.41
CA HIS A 120 -4.76 10.53 4.11
C HIS A 120 -4.00 10.86 2.84
N GLY A 121 -4.68 11.48 1.89
CA GLY A 121 -4.06 11.77 0.60
C GLY A 121 -4.35 13.16 0.06
N ALA A 122 -3.38 13.65 -0.72
CA ALA A 122 -3.56 14.79 -1.61
C ALA A 122 -3.62 14.23 -3.03
N PHE A 123 -4.72 14.50 -3.72
CA PHE A 123 -4.96 14.02 -5.09
C PHE A 123 -4.83 15.20 -6.04
N LEU A 124 -4.01 15.03 -7.07
CA LEU A 124 -3.49 16.14 -7.85
C LEU A 124 -4.16 16.28 -9.22
N ASP A 125 -4.57 17.51 -9.53
CA ASP A 125 -4.94 17.92 -10.89
C ASP A 125 -6.08 17.10 -11.52
N GLY A 126 -6.97 16.55 -10.69
CA GLY A 126 -8.08 15.72 -11.18
C GLY A 126 -7.66 14.36 -11.73
N LEU A 127 -6.40 13.97 -11.55
CA LEU A 127 -5.88 12.72 -12.12
C LEU A 127 -6.19 11.49 -11.27
N ASP A 128 -6.57 11.69 -10.01
CA ASP A 128 -6.91 10.61 -9.08
C ASP A 128 -7.89 11.16 -8.04
N ASN A 129 -8.51 10.30 -7.25
CA ASN A 129 -9.43 10.70 -6.19
C ASN A 129 -9.46 9.69 -5.05
N VAL A 130 -9.99 10.13 -3.89
CA VAL A 130 -10.02 9.30 -2.69
C VAL A 130 -10.85 8.03 -2.86
N ARG A 131 -11.95 8.12 -3.61
CA ARG A 131 -12.84 6.97 -3.82
C ARG A 131 -12.12 5.84 -4.56
N GLN A 132 -11.42 6.17 -5.65
CA GLN A 132 -10.66 5.17 -6.40
C GLN A 132 -9.55 4.56 -5.56
N ARG A 133 -8.88 5.39 -4.73
CA ARG A 133 -7.84 4.91 -3.85
C ARG A 133 -8.41 3.96 -2.80
N GLU A 134 -9.54 4.28 -2.22
CA GLU A 134 -10.20 3.43 -1.24
C GLU A 134 -10.62 2.10 -1.86
N GLU A 135 -11.20 2.12 -3.04
CA GLU A 135 -11.59 0.90 -3.77
C GLU A 135 -10.36 0.01 -4.03
N GLY A 136 -9.26 0.61 -4.47
CA GLY A 136 -8.02 -0.11 -4.71
C GLY A 136 -7.43 -0.71 -3.44
N THR A 137 -7.47 0.04 -2.36
CA THR A 137 -6.97 -0.45 -1.05
C THR A 137 -7.82 -1.59 -0.53
N ASN A 138 -9.15 -1.51 -0.66
CA ASN A 138 -10.03 -2.61 -0.28
C ASN A 138 -9.70 -3.89 -1.05
N ALA A 139 -9.49 -3.77 -2.36
CA ALA A 139 -9.12 -4.92 -3.18
C ALA A 139 -7.78 -5.53 -2.75
N LEU A 140 -6.79 -4.69 -2.40
CA LEU A 140 -5.50 -5.17 -1.92
C LEU A 140 -5.62 -5.88 -0.57
N MET A 141 -6.43 -5.35 0.34
CA MET A 141 -6.61 -5.96 1.65
C MET A 141 -7.34 -7.30 1.55
N ASP A 142 -8.26 -7.44 0.61
CA ASP A 142 -8.89 -8.71 0.32
C ASP A 142 -7.87 -9.71 -0.26
N ALA A 143 -7.03 -9.26 -1.17
CA ALA A 143 -5.97 -10.10 -1.75
C ALA A 143 -4.97 -10.54 -0.68
N LEU A 144 -4.61 -9.65 0.25
CA LEU A 144 -3.74 -9.99 1.38
C LEU A 144 -4.37 -11.11 2.21
N GLY A 145 -5.67 -10.98 2.52
CA GLY A 145 -6.38 -12.02 3.26
C GLY A 145 -6.33 -13.38 2.58
N LEU A 146 -6.54 -13.42 1.27
CA LEU A 146 -6.45 -14.67 0.50
C LEU A 146 -5.03 -15.24 0.55
N SER A 147 -4.01 -14.40 0.52
CA SER A 147 -2.62 -14.84 0.56
C SER A 147 -2.22 -15.49 1.88
N LEU A 148 -2.92 -15.16 2.97
CA LEU A 148 -2.62 -15.71 4.28
C LEU A 148 -2.96 -17.20 4.40
N ALA A 149 -3.81 -17.72 3.53
CA ALA A 149 -4.20 -19.11 3.51
C ALA A 149 -3.15 -20.03 2.84
N GLU A 150 -2.15 -19.45 2.23
CA GLU A 150 -1.11 -20.19 1.53
C GLU A 150 0.07 -20.56 2.42
#